data_db8e8b2bb3541b0d6257a34bfc3f2361
#
_entry.id   db8e8b2bb3541b0d6257a34bfc3f2361
#
_cell.length_a   1.000
_cell.length_b   1.000
_cell.length_c   1.000
_cell.angle_alpha   90.00
_cell.angle_beta   90.00
_cell.angle_gamma   90.00
#
_symmetry.space_group_name_H-M   'P 1'
#
loop_
_entity.id
_entity.type
_entity.pdbx_description
1 polymer ?
#
loop_
_entity_poly.entity_id
_entity_poly.type
_entity_poly.pdbx_seq_one_letter_code
_entity_poly.pdbx_strand_id
1 'polypeptide(L)'
;MFGNDIFTRVKRSENKKMAEIAQFLHENDLSVDTTVEVFITVTRDEKLIACGGIAGNIIKCVAISESVRGEGLALTLATELINLAYERHSTHLFIYTKTEYEELFRQ
;
A
#
# COMPACT_ATOMS: atom_id res chain seq x y z
N MET A 1 14.86 -10.38 2.00
CA MET A 1 15.57 -9.11 2.18
C MET A 1 15.12 -8.10 1.12
N PHE A 2 14.94 -6.87 1.50
CA PHE A 2 14.37 -5.86 0.60
C PHE A 2 15.37 -4.76 0.28
N GLY A 3 16.65 -5.13 0.11
CA GLY A 3 17.72 -4.16 -0.08
C GLY A 3 17.55 -3.21 -1.26
N ASN A 4 16.84 -3.63 -2.30
CA ASN A 4 16.60 -2.81 -3.48
C ASN A 4 15.19 -2.22 -3.52
N ASP A 5 14.41 -2.42 -2.48
CA ASP A 5 13.04 -1.93 -2.46
C ASP A 5 13.00 -0.50 -1.95
N ILE A 6 12.30 0.34 -2.69
CA ILE A 6 12.15 1.75 -2.34
C ILE A 6 10.71 2.01 -1.95
N PHE A 7 10.52 2.50 -0.71
CA PHE A 7 9.21 2.86 -0.18
C PHE A 7 9.03 4.37 -0.36
N THR A 8 7.99 4.76 -1.06
CA THR A 8 7.75 6.16 -1.38
C THR A 8 6.33 6.55 -0.98
N ARG A 9 6.19 7.74 -0.38
CA ARG A 9 4.88 8.31 -0.07
C ARG A 9 4.42 9.11 -1.27
N VAL A 10 3.20 8.87 -1.73
CA VAL A 10 2.62 9.53 -2.91
C VAL A 10 1.35 10.24 -2.51
N LYS A 11 1.29 11.54 -2.76
CA LYS A 11 0.09 12.34 -2.50
C LYS A 11 -0.82 12.29 -3.71
N ARG A 12 -2.12 12.51 -3.48
CA ARG A 12 -3.12 12.52 -4.54
C ARG A 12 -2.83 13.50 -5.67
N SER A 13 -2.12 14.57 -5.35
CA SER A 13 -1.78 15.60 -6.35
C SER A 13 -0.69 15.17 -7.33
N GLU A 14 -0.01 14.06 -7.06
CA GLU A 14 1.07 13.58 -7.95
C GLU A 14 0.47 12.74 -9.06
N ASN A 15 -0.07 13.41 -10.06
CA ASN A 15 -0.88 12.79 -11.11
C ASN A 15 -0.21 11.62 -11.82
N LYS A 16 1.07 11.75 -12.16
CA LYS A 16 1.78 10.69 -12.88
C LYS A 16 1.88 9.43 -12.03
N LYS A 17 2.27 9.59 -10.77
CA LYS A 17 2.39 8.45 -9.85
C LYS A 17 1.03 7.86 -9.53
N MET A 18 0.01 8.68 -9.42
CA MET A 18 -1.35 8.19 -9.20
C MET A 18 -1.84 7.35 -10.37
N ALA A 19 -1.48 7.72 -11.60
CA ALA A 19 -1.83 6.92 -12.76
C ALA A 19 -1.16 5.54 -12.72
N GLU A 20 0.09 5.48 -12.29
CA GLU A 20 0.81 4.22 -12.13
C GLU A 20 0.17 3.34 -11.06
N ILE A 21 -0.23 3.96 -9.94
CA ILE A 21 -0.92 3.25 -8.87
C ILE A 21 -2.26 2.70 -9.36
N ALA A 22 -3.02 3.50 -10.10
CA ALA A 22 -4.31 3.08 -10.64
C ALA A 22 -4.15 1.87 -11.56
N GLN A 23 -3.14 1.87 -12.42
CA GLN A 23 -2.86 0.76 -13.30
C GLN A 23 -2.49 -0.49 -12.51
N PHE A 24 -1.64 -0.33 -11.50
CA PHE A 24 -1.21 -1.45 -10.67
C PHE A 24 -2.39 -2.06 -9.91
N LEU A 25 -3.25 -1.22 -9.33
CA LEU A 25 -4.44 -1.69 -8.63
C LEU A 25 -5.36 -2.44 -9.58
N HIS A 26 -5.56 -1.90 -10.79
CA HIS A 26 -6.40 -2.55 -11.79
C HIS A 26 -5.87 -3.94 -12.14
N GLU A 27 -4.55 -4.08 -12.29
CA GLU A 27 -3.91 -5.37 -12.56
C GLU A 27 -4.10 -6.37 -11.42
N ASN A 28 -4.41 -5.88 -10.24
CA ASN A 28 -4.64 -6.71 -9.05
C ASN A 28 -6.11 -6.76 -8.65
N ASP A 29 -7.01 -6.49 -9.60
CA ASP A 29 -8.46 -6.55 -9.41
C ASP A 29 -8.99 -5.56 -8.38
N LEU A 30 -8.36 -4.41 -8.30
CA LEU A 30 -8.76 -3.33 -7.42
C LEU A 30 -8.87 -2.03 -8.20
N SER A 31 -9.47 -1.02 -7.59
CA SER A 31 -9.51 0.32 -8.17
C SER A 31 -9.11 1.34 -7.10
N VAL A 32 -8.72 2.52 -7.56
CA VAL A 32 -8.35 3.60 -6.65
C VAL A 32 -9.60 4.05 -5.90
N ASP A 33 -9.48 4.10 -4.58
CA ASP A 33 -10.51 4.67 -3.73
C ASP A 33 -10.21 6.16 -3.60
N THR A 34 -11.14 6.99 -4.01
CA THR A 34 -10.94 8.44 -4.05
C THR A 34 -10.81 9.09 -2.69
N THR A 35 -11.14 8.36 -1.61
CA THR A 35 -10.98 8.87 -0.26
C THR A 35 -9.57 8.72 0.28
N VAL A 36 -8.72 7.95 -0.40
CA VAL A 36 -7.34 7.76 0.01
C VAL A 36 -6.58 9.08 -0.15
N GLU A 37 -5.91 9.50 0.89
CA GLU A 37 -5.19 10.77 0.94
C GLU A 37 -3.72 10.62 0.57
N VAL A 38 -3.12 9.52 1.01
CA VAL A 38 -1.71 9.24 0.77
C VAL A 38 -1.56 7.76 0.47
N PHE A 39 -0.75 7.44 -0.52
CA PHE A 39 -0.33 6.07 -0.80
C PHE A 39 1.12 5.88 -0.40
N ILE A 40 1.46 4.65 0.00
CA ILE A 40 2.84 4.21 0.06
C ILE A 40 3.01 3.21 -1.07
N THR A 41 4.01 3.44 -1.92
CA THR A 41 4.34 2.53 -3.00
C THR A 41 5.67 1.87 -2.71
N VAL A 42 5.81 0.65 -3.20
CA VAL A 42 7.09 -0.07 -3.13
C VAL A 42 7.51 -0.38 -4.54
N THR A 43 8.71 0.07 -4.91
CA THR A 43 9.28 -0.22 -6.23
C THR A 43 10.56 -1.02 -6.07
N ARG A 44 10.76 -1.92 -7.02
CA ARG A 44 11.98 -2.75 -7.11
C ARG A 44 12.45 -2.68 -8.55
N ASP A 45 13.67 -2.21 -8.75
CA ASP A 45 14.22 -2.02 -10.09
C ASP A 45 13.28 -1.19 -10.96
N GLU A 46 12.80 -0.07 -10.40
CA GLU A 46 11.92 0.89 -11.04
C GLU A 46 10.52 0.36 -11.38
N LYS A 47 10.19 -0.84 -10.90
CA LYS A 47 8.89 -1.45 -11.13
C LYS A 47 8.07 -1.43 -9.85
N LEU A 48 6.81 -1.01 -9.96
CA LEU A 48 5.89 -1.00 -8.83
C LEU A 48 5.50 -2.43 -8.48
N ILE A 49 5.77 -2.85 -7.24
CA ILE A 49 5.50 -4.21 -6.78
C ILE A 49 4.49 -4.29 -5.66
N ALA A 50 4.20 -3.18 -5.00
CA ALA A 50 3.21 -3.15 -3.94
C ALA A 50 2.77 -1.73 -3.68
N CYS A 51 1.57 -1.57 -3.13
CA CYS A 51 1.11 -0.28 -2.67
C CYS A 51 0.04 -0.46 -1.60
N GLY A 52 -0.20 0.60 -0.85
CA GLY A 52 -1.30 0.68 0.08
C GLY A 52 -1.60 2.14 0.36
N GLY A 53 -2.82 2.45 0.78
CA GLY A 53 -3.24 3.82 1.00
C GLY A 53 -3.90 4.03 2.35
N ILE A 54 -3.98 5.28 2.76
CA ILE A 54 -4.63 5.68 3.99
C ILE A 54 -5.72 6.68 3.69
N ALA A 55 -6.92 6.40 4.21
CA ALA A 55 -8.05 7.31 4.18
C ALA A 55 -8.49 7.52 5.62
N GLY A 56 -8.09 8.66 6.20
CA GLY A 56 -8.33 8.91 7.63
C GLY A 56 -7.61 7.87 8.48
N ASN A 57 -8.38 7.01 9.15
CA ASN A 57 -7.84 5.93 9.97
C ASN A 57 -8.03 4.54 9.34
N ILE A 58 -8.30 4.50 8.03
CA ILE A 58 -8.53 3.24 7.33
C ILE A 58 -7.40 3.00 6.33
N ILE A 59 -6.81 1.83 6.39
CA ILE A 59 -5.83 1.38 5.41
C ILE A 59 -6.58 0.63 4.32
N LYS A 60 -6.45 1.07 3.08
CA LYS A 60 -7.17 0.52 1.93
C LYS A 60 -6.27 0.41 0.71
N CYS A 61 -6.80 -0.18 -0.34
CA CYS A 61 -6.11 -0.29 -1.63
C CYS A 61 -4.75 -0.98 -1.51
N VAL A 62 -4.68 -1.97 -0.61
CA VAL A 62 -3.45 -2.74 -0.45
C VAL A 62 -3.36 -3.78 -1.55
N ALA A 63 -2.28 -3.75 -2.31
CA ALA A 63 -2.04 -4.70 -3.38
C ALA A 63 -0.57 -5.07 -3.41
N ILE A 64 -0.29 -6.33 -3.63
CA ILE A 64 1.07 -6.86 -3.69
C ILE A 64 1.18 -7.71 -4.93
N SER A 65 2.19 -7.44 -5.75
CA SER A 65 2.43 -8.22 -6.96
C SER A 65 2.61 -9.68 -6.61
N GLU A 66 1.96 -10.54 -7.39
CA GLU A 66 2.01 -11.97 -7.15
C GLU A 66 3.44 -12.51 -7.12
N SER A 67 4.33 -11.93 -7.91
CA SER A 67 5.72 -12.38 -8.01
C SER A 67 6.52 -12.20 -6.72
N VAL A 68 6.07 -11.33 -5.81
CA VAL A 68 6.80 -11.05 -4.57
C VAL A 68 6.01 -11.44 -3.31
N ARG A 69 4.89 -12.12 -3.47
CA ARG A 69 4.14 -12.63 -2.32
C ARG A 69 4.95 -13.72 -1.64
N GLY A 70 4.86 -13.76 -0.32
CA GLY A 70 5.61 -14.73 0.47
C GLY A 70 6.97 -14.26 0.93
N GLU A 71 7.38 -13.04 0.55
CA GLU A 71 8.66 -12.47 0.98
C GLU A 71 8.56 -11.65 2.26
N GLY A 72 7.39 -11.58 2.87
CA GLY A 72 7.18 -10.75 4.06
C GLY A 72 6.97 -9.27 3.73
N LEU A 73 6.86 -8.93 2.47
CA LEU A 73 6.69 -7.53 2.03
C LEU A 73 5.39 -6.94 2.56
N ALA A 74 4.33 -7.75 2.68
CA ALA A 74 3.05 -7.29 3.19
C ALA A 74 3.18 -6.74 4.62
N LEU A 75 3.94 -7.43 5.47
CA LEU A 75 4.16 -6.99 6.84
C LEU A 75 4.98 -5.71 6.89
N THR A 76 6.00 -5.60 6.05
CA THR A 76 6.81 -4.40 5.99
C THR A 76 5.98 -3.21 5.52
N LEU A 77 5.18 -3.40 4.48
CA LEU A 77 4.29 -2.36 3.97
C LEU A 77 3.26 -1.96 5.02
N ALA A 78 2.67 -2.94 5.72
CA ALA A 78 1.71 -2.65 6.78
C ALA A 78 2.34 -1.82 7.90
N THR A 79 3.58 -2.13 8.28
CA THR A 79 4.30 -1.38 9.28
C THR A 79 4.49 0.07 8.86
N GLU A 80 4.87 0.29 7.59
CA GLU A 80 5.04 1.64 7.06
C GLU A 80 3.72 2.41 7.05
N LEU A 81 2.64 1.75 6.68
CA LEU A 81 1.32 2.38 6.68
C LEU A 81 0.86 2.72 8.10
N ILE A 82 1.09 1.83 9.05
CA ILE A 82 0.75 2.07 10.45
C ILE A 82 1.56 3.25 11.00
N ASN A 83 2.85 3.31 10.71
CA ASN A 83 3.69 4.42 11.15
C ASN A 83 3.21 5.74 10.57
N LEU A 84 2.84 5.74 9.28
CA LEU A 84 2.30 6.93 8.63
C LEU A 84 1.00 7.37 9.31
N ALA A 85 0.13 6.43 9.65
CA ALA A 85 -1.13 6.74 10.31
C ALA A 85 -0.90 7.37 11.69
N TYR A 86 0.07 6.85 12.45
CA TYR A 86 0.40 7.43 13.75
C TYR A 86 0.98 8.84 13.61
N GLU A 87 1.78 9.08 12.58
CA GLU A 87 2.27 10.43 12.29
C GLU A 87 1.12 11.40 12.04
N ARG A 88 0.00 10.89 11.55
CA ARG A 88 -1.20 11.67 11.27
C ARG A 88 -2.17 11.72 12.45
N HIS A 89 -1.68 11.31 13.64
CA HIS A 89 -2.45 11.33 14.89
C HIS A 89 -3.65 10.39 14.93
N SER A 90 -3.63 9.33 14.14
CA SER A 90 -4.69 8.31 14.18
C SER A 90 -4.44 7.37 15.35
N THR A 91 -5.44 7.22 16.22
CA THR A 91 -5.34 6.36 17.40
C THR A 91 -5.98 4.99 17.20
N HIS A 92 -6.86 4.88 16.22
CA HIS A 92 -7.53 3.62 15.87
C HIS A 92 -7.38 3.40 14.39
N LEU A 93 -6.97 2.21 14.01
CA LEU A 93 -6.77 1.87 12.61
C LEU A 93 -7.64 0.68 12.23
N PHE A 94 -8.20 0.75 11.03
CA PHE A 94 -8.91 -0.34 10.41
C PHE A 94 -8.19 -0.70 9.13
N ILE A 95 -8.07 -1.99 8.85
CA ILE A 95 -7.44 -2.47 7.62
C ILE A 95 -8.52 -3.08 6.75
N TYR A 96 -8.67 -2.52 5.55
CA TYR A 96 -9.62 -3.00 4.56
C TYR A 96 -8.83 -3.54 3.37
N THR A 97 -8.84 -4.85 3.20
CA THR A 97 -8.01 -5.51 2.19
C THR A 97 -8.73 -6.73 1.63
N LYS A 98 -8.17 -7.30 0.57
CA LYS A 98 -8.71 -8.55 0.02
C LYS A 98 -8.61 -9.67 1.04
N THR A 99 -9.57 -10.60 1.00
CA THR A 99 -9.60 -11.75 1.89
C THR A 99 -8.30 -12.54 1.86
N GLU A 100 -7.69 -12.67 0.69
CA GLU A 100 -6.44 -13.41 0.54
C GLU A 100 -5.26 -12.83 1.33
N TYR A 101 -5.37 -11.56 1.76
CA TYR A 101 -4.33 -10.92 2.57
C TYR A 101 -4.65 -10.90 4.06
N GLU A 102 -5.85 -11.32 4.47
CA GLU A 102 -6.27 -11.20 5.86
C GLU A 102 -5.31 -11.82 6.85
N GLU A 103 -4.83 -13.01 6.57
CA GLU A 103 -3.95 -13.69 7.50
C GLU A 103 -2.65 -12.95 7.74
N LEU A 104 -2.16 -12.23 6.73
CA LEU A 104 -0.93 -11.46 6.86
C LEU A 104 -1.08 -10.31 7.85
N PHE A 105 -2.29 -9.78 8.00
CA PHE A 105 -2.55 -8.64 8.86
C PHE A 105 -3.12 -9.00 10.23
N ARG A 106 -3.40 -10.27 10.46
CA ARG A 106 -3.96 -10.71 11.73
C ARG A 106 -2.93 -10.98 12.83
N GLN A 107 -1.69 -10.94 12.49
CA GLN A 107 -0.62 -11.29 13.43
C GLN A 107 -0.24 -10.13 14.37
#